data_e0b31a6c111c88ce32b7272d115dfe68
#
_entry.id   e0b31a6c111c88ce32b7272d115dfe68
#
_cell.length_a   1.000
_cell.length_b   1.000
_cell.length_c   1.000
_cell.angle_alpha   90.00
_cell.angle_beta   90.00
_cell.angle_gamma   90.00
#
_symmetry.space_group_name_H-M   'P 1'
#
loop_
_entity.id
_entity.type
_entity.pdbx_description
1 polymer ?
#
loop_
_entity_poly.entity_id
_entity_poly.type
_entity_poly.pdbx_seq_one_letter_code
_entity_poly.pdbx_strand_id
1 'polypeptide(L)'
;MAFLSPLSAPAVEVTEFEATTHGFPALMDSNGKKLADGEFTQRIDDGLLKIAITYRFGRGDRTEEKAVFRQKPELIQEEWSWREFKGGQLVRQFAVDFKTQIATAQKREKDELKNWSEKIDVQAGRTFAGYGFMLALQNLRPRLVRGEQIELQAVGFRPKPSVVTVQLSHGGVDQMKMSDRHLKGDRFIIHPKIPVIAELFVHVPDTLIWLTKPPAEFLRWEGPVAEPNDPIVRVDLLSGAESGPAKPVETSDAE
;
A
#
# COMPACT_ATOMS: atom_id res chain seq x y z
N MET A 1 32.86 -23.94 -14.97
CA MET A 1 31.82 -23.60 -13.97
C MET A 1 30.80 -22.72 -14.64
N ALA A 2 29.60 -23.24 -14.90
CA ALA A 2 28.51 -22.44 -15.47
C ALA A 2 27.85 -21.66 -14.32
N PHE A 3 27.92 -20.35 -14.37
CA PHE A 3 27.14 -19.49 -13.49
C PHE A 3 25.67 -19.60 -13.93
N LEU A 4 24.87 -20.34 -13.17
CA LEU A 4 23.43 -20.25 -13.25
C LEU A 4 23.05 -18.86 -12.80
N SER A 5 22.71 -17.97 -13.75
CA SER A 5 22.04 -16.71 -13.46
C SER A 5 20.76 -17.04 -12.69
N PRO A 6 20.48 -16.40 -11.55
CA PRO A 6 19.22 -16.61 -10.86
C PRO A 6 18.09 -16.25 -11.84
N LEU A 7 17.21 -17.21 -12.11
CA LEU A 7 15.99 -16.97 -12.87
C LEU A 7 15.21 -15.88 -12.14
N SER A 8 15.19 -14.67 -12.73
CA SER A 8 14.39 -13.58 -12.23
C SER A 8 12.94 -14.07 -12.15
N ALA A 9 12.29 -13.94 -10.99
CA ALA A 9 10.89 -14.30 -10.87
C ALA A 9 10.07 -13.51 -11.93
N PRO A 10 9.01 -14.09 -12.50
CA PRO A 10 8.19 -13.40 -13.51
C PRO A 10 7.52 -12.16 -12.92
N ALA A 11 7.14 -11.21 -13.78
CA ALA A 11 6.30 -10.08 -13.41
C ALA A 11 4.96 -10.56 -12.84
N VAL A 12 4.30 -9.71 -12.06
CA VAL A 12 2.97 -10.00 -11.49
C VAL A 12 1.93 -9.96 -12.60
N GLU A 13 1.44 -11.13 -13.01
CA GLU A 13 0.34 -11.26 -13.95
C GLU A 13 -0.97 -10.80 -13.28
N VAL A 14 -1.81 -10.05 -14.02
CA VAL A 14 -3.10 -9.58 -13.51
C VAL A 14 -4.15 -10.67 -13.72
N THR A 15 -4.63 -11.20 -12.60
CA THR A 15 -5.72 -12.18 -12.54
C THR A 15 -7.00 -11.60 -11.96
N GLU A 16 -6.87 -10.57 -11.13
CA GLU A 16 -7.98 -9.80 -10.55
C GLU A 16 -7.87 -8.34 -11.00
N PHE A 17 -8.90 -7.84 -11.70
CA PHE A 17 -8.95 -6.47 -12.19
C PHE A 17 -9.67 -5.59 -11.21
N GLU A 18 -9.01 -4.54 -10.80
CA GLU A 18 -9.60 -3.51 -9.98
C GLU A 18 -10.55 -2.62 -10.81
N ALA A 19 -11.64 -2.23 -10.17
CA ALA A 19 -12.65 -1.33 -10.72
C ALA A 19 -12.70 -0.01 -9.96
N THR A 20 -13.57 0.89 -10.36
CA THR A 20 -13.82 2.12 -9.62
C THR A 20 -14.49 1.81 -8.28
N THR A 21 -13.91 2.33 -7.20
CA THR A 21 -14.45 2.19 -5.86
C THR A 21 -14.12 3.41 -4.98
N HIS A 22 -14.85 3.56 -3.90
CA HIS A 22 -14.65 4.58 -2.89
C HIS A 22 -14.85 3.98 -1.51
N GLY A 23 -13.99 4.31 -0.56
CA GLY A 23 -14.02 3.74 0.79
C GLY A 23 -13.54 4.73 1.85
N PHE A 24 -13.82 4.39 3.10
CA PHE A 24 -13.45 5.21 4.26
C PHE A 24 -12.64 4.37 5.25
N PRO A 25 -11.34 4.14 4.97
CA PRO A 25 -10.47 3.43 5.89
C PRO A 25 -10.23 4.27 7.15
N ALA A 26 -10.01 3.61 8.28
CA ALA A 26 -9.58 4.27 9.51
C ALA A 26 -8.11 3.94 9.79
N LEU A 27 -7.32 4.96 10.13
CA LEU A 27 -5.96 4.79 10.60
C LEU A 27 -5.97 4.67 12.12
N MET A 28 -5.34 3.62 12.64
CA MET A 28 -5.26 3.28 14.05
C MET A 28 -3.79 3.23 14.50
N ASP A 29 -3.52 3.41 15.78
CA ASP A 29 -2.24 3.01 16.38
C ASP A 29 -2.19 1.49 16.63
N SER A 30 -1.04 0.99 17.08
CA SER A 30 -0.83 -0.43 17.42
C SER A 30 -1.77 -0.94 18.53
N ASN A 31 -2.34 -0.07 19.35
CA ASN A 31 -3.28 -0.41 20.42
C ASN A 31 -4.75 -0.37 19.95
N GLY A 32 -5.00 -0.01 18.68
CA GLY A 32 -6.33 0.08 18.11
C GLY A 32 -7.06 1.40 18.39
N LYS A 33 -6.37 2.42 18.90
CA LYS A 33 -6.92 3.77 19.02
C LYS A 33 -6.92 4.45 17.65
N LYS A 34 -8.07 4.99 17.25
CA LYS A 34 -8.19 5.74 16.00
C LYS A 34 -7.36 7.03 16.03
N LEU A 35 -6.50 7.17 15.04
CA LEU A 35 -5.63 8.34 14.82
C LEU A 35 -6.22 9.30 13.81
N ALA A 36 -6.81 8.77 12.71
CA ALA A 36 -7.34 9.59 11.62
C ALA A 36 -8.48 8.89 10.89
N ASP A 37 -9.35 9.69 10.28
CA ASP A 37 -10.31 9.24 9.28
C ASP A 37 -9.65 9.29 7.90
N GLY A 38 -9.87 8.23 7.12
CA GLY A 38 -9.34 8.10 5.79
C GLY A 38 -10.42 8.27 4.73
N GLU A 39 -9.98 8.62 3.54
CA GLU A 39 -10.74 8.61 2.31
C GLU A 39 -9.90 7.90 1.26
N PHE A 40 -10.45 6.86 0.66
CA PHE A 40 -9.86 6.07 -0.39
C PHE A 40 -10.68 6.22 -1.66
N THR A 41 -10.05 6.58 -2.76
CA THR A 41 -10.67 6.61 -4.09
C THR A 41 -9.84 5.82 -5.07
N GLN A 42 -10.52 5.04 -5.88
CA GLN A 42 -9.95 4.24 -6.94
C GLN A 42 -10.79 4.44 -8.20
N ARG A 43 -10.16 4.76 -9.32
CA ARG A 43 -10.86 5.01 -10.58
C ARG A 43 -10.05 4.54 -11.77
N ILE A 44 -10.76 4.14 -12.81
CA ILE A 44 -10.17 3.90 -14.13
C ILE A 44 -10.30 5.18 -14.95
N ASP A 45 -9.18 5.65 -15.47
CA ASP A 45 -9.09 6.85 -16.29
C ASP A 45 -8.03 6.63 -17.38
N ASP A 46 -8.41 6.75 -18.64
CA ASP A 46 -7.56 6.45 -19.81
C ASP A 46 -6.92 5.05 -19.78
N GLY A 47 -7.66 4.06 -19.25
CA GLY A 47 -7.19 2.68 -19.12
C GLY A 47 -6.19 2.45 -17.98
N LEU A 48 -5.88 3.48 -17.19
CA LEU A 48 -5.02 3.40 -16.02
C LEU A 48 -5.86 3.38 -14.74
N LEU A 49 -5.43 2.57 -13.79
CA LEU A 49 -5.96 2.57 -12.44
C LEU A 49 -5.28 3.68 -11.64
N LYS A 50 -6.05 4.66 -11.20
CA LYS A 50 -5.59 5.78 -10.37
C LYS A 50 -6.15 5.64 -8.96
N ILE A 51 -5.27 5.66 -7.97
CA ILE A 51 -5.59 5.50 -6.55
C ILE A 51 -5.17 6.77 -5.81
N ALA A 52 -6.03 7.21 -4.88
CA ALA A 52 -5.70 8.25 -3.93
C ALA A 52 -6.24 7.88 -2.54
N ILE A 53 -5.38 8.03 -1.53
CA ILE A 53 -5.69 7.79 -0.12
C ILE A 53 -5.32 9.04 0.65
N THR A 54 -6.22 9.53 1.49
CA THR A 54 -5.97 10.69 2.36
C THR A 54 -6.40 10.34 3.77
N TYR A 55 -5.49 10.49 4.74
CA TYR A 55 -5.83 10.45 6.17
C TYR A 55 -5.78 11.85 6.73
N ARG A 56 -6.87 12.26 7.40
CA ARG A 56 -7.00 13.57 8.04
C ARG A 56 -6.92 13.41 9.55
N PHE A 57 -5.86 13.98 10.12
CA PHE A 57 -5.68 14.12 11.57
C PHE A 57 -6.26 15.47 12.00
N GLY A 58 -6.41 15.72 13.28
CA GLY A 58 -6.83 17.03 13.74
C GLY A 58 -5.88 18.18 13.34
N ARG A 59 -6.34 19.43 13.40
CA ARG A 59 -5.53 20.66 13.24
C ARG A 59 -4.89 20.86 11.86
N GLY A 60 -5.47 20.30 10.80
CA GLY A 60 -4.97 20.45 9.43
C GLY A 60 -3.82 19.52 9.05
N ASP A 61 -3.44 18.63 9.94
CA ASP A 61 -2.48 17.57 9.65
C ASP A 61 -3.11 16.51 8.75
N ARG A 62 -2.37 16.03 7.78
CA ARG A 62 -2.83 14.96 6.89
C ARG A 62 -1.69 14.24 6.22
N THR A 63 -1.97 13.03 5.77
CA THR A 63 -1.12 12.31 4.81
C THR A 63 -1.91 12.04 3.54
N GLU A 64 -1.22 12.01 2.41
CA GLU A 64 -1.78 11.75 1.09
C GLU A 64 -0.91 10.70 0.39
N GLU A 65 -1.52 9.66 -0.16
CA GLU A 65 -0.87 8.71 -1.05
C GLU A 65 -1.57 8.72 -2.39
N LYS A 66 -0.80 8.67 -3.49
CA LYS A 66 -1.31 8.52 -4.85
C LYS A 66 -0.51 7.49 -5.59
N ALA A 67 -1.17 6.70 -6.42
CA ALA A 67 -0.53 5.71 -7.27
C ALA A 67 -1.25 5.57 -8.60
N VAL A 68 -0.50 5.22 -9.64
CA VAL A 68 -1.01 4.97 -11.00
C VAL A 68 -0.50 3.62 -11.47
N PHE A 69 -1.41 2.79 -11.99
CA PHE A 69 -1.10 1.44 -12.47
C PHE A 69 -1.70 1.16 -13.84
N ARG A 70 -0.99 0.35 -14.59
CA ARG A 70 -1.51 -0.39 -15.74
C ARG A 70 -1.81 -1.82 -15.33
N GLN A 71 -2.99 -2.33 -15.68
CA GLN A 71 -3.47 -3.64 -15.23
C GLN A 71 -3.48 -4.70 -16.34
N LYS A 72 -2.81 -4.50 -17.49
CA LYS A 72 -2.80 -5.48 -18.60
C LYS A 72 -1.48 -5.50 -19.34
N PRO A 73 -0.93 -6.70 -19.66
CA PRO A 73 -1.27 -8.03 -19.10
C PRO A 73 -0.72 -8.22 -17.69
N GLU A 74 0.26 -7.43 -17.32
CA GLU A 74 0.97 -7.42 -16.05
C GLU A 74 0.61 -6.20 -15.23
N LEU A 75 0.70 -6.32 -13.91
CA LEU A 75 0.55 -5.21 -13.00
C LEU A 75 1.81 -4.34 -13.03
N ILE A 76 1.71 -3.18 -13.66
CA ILE A 76 2.82 -2.23 -13.76
C ILE A 76 2.46 -0.97 -12.99
N GLN A 77 3.24 -0.66 -11.97
CA GLN A 77 3.15 0.65 -11.31
C GLN A 77 3.88 1.67 -12.17
N GLU A 78 3.21 2.78 -12.52
CA GLU A 78 3.77 3.84 -13.35
C GLU A 78 4.23 5.04 -12.52
N GLU A 79 3.47 5.37 -11.47
CA GLU A 79 3.76 6.48 -10.57
C GLU A 79 3.33 6.14 -9.14
N TRP A 80 4.03 6.70 -8.19
CA TRP A 80 3.65 6.68 -6.78
C TRP A 80 4.14 7.93 -6.08
N SER A 81 3.35 8.44 -5.13
CA SER A 81 3.77 9.50 -4.21
C SER A 81 3.08 9.38 -2.86
N TRP A 82 3.81 9.76 -1.82
CA TRP A 82 3.30 9.90 -0.47
C TRP A 82 3.74 11.25 0.11
N ARG A 83 2.85 11.95 0.82
CA ARG A 83 3.08 13.28 1.39
C ARG A 83 2.55 13.35 2.81
N GLU A 84 3.25 14.06 3.67
CA GLU A 84 2.80 14.41 5.02
C GLU A 84 2.79 15.92 5.19
N PHE A 85 1.70 16.42 5.76
CA PHE A 85 1.51 17.82 6.09
C PHE A 85 1.24 17.97 7.58
N LYS A 86 1.87 18.97 8.22
CA LYS A 86 1.62 19.40 9.60
C LYS A 86 1.24 20.87 9.61
N GLY A 87 0.10 21.22 10.21
CA GLY A 87 -0.43 22.56 10.16
C GLY A 87 -0.63 23.09 8.74
N GLY A 88 -0.90 22.22 7.76
CA GLY A 88 -0.99 22.58 6.35
C GLY A 88 0.35 22.68 5.60
N GLN A 89 1.49 22.64 6.30
CA GLN A 89 2.83 22.74 5.72
C GLN A 89 3.36 21.35 5.35
N LEU A 90 3.95 21.19 4.16
CA LEU A 90 4.61 19.97 3.73
C LEU A 90 5.86 19.71 4.60
N VAL A 91 5.91 18.53 5.26
CA VAL A 91 7.03 18.12 6.12
C VAL A 91 7.82 16.96 5.53
N ARG A 92 7.14 16.02 4.83
CA ARG A 92 7.78 14.92 4.11
C ARG A 92 7.06 14.66 2.78
N GLN A 93 7.85 14.33 1.77
CA GLN A 93 7.33 13.82 0.49
C GLN A 93 8.27 12.76 -0.05
N PHE A 94 7.68 11.66 -0.55
CA PHE A 94 8.35 10.62 -1.30
C PHE A 94 7.64 10.43 -2.61
N ALA A 95 8.37 10.22 -3.70
CA ALA A 95 7.77 9.97 -5.00
C ALA A 95 8.65 9.06 -5.86
N VAL A 96 8.02 8.31 -6.74
CA VAL A 96 8.66 7.45 -7.74
C VAL A 96 7.97 7.64 -9.07
N ASP A 97 8.73 7.97 -10.08
CA ASP A 97 8.37 7.82 -11.49
C ASP A 97 9.05 6.55 -12.00
N PHE A 98 8.25 5.49 -12.17
CA PHE A 98 8.75 4.18 -12.59
C PHE A 98 9.15 4.14 -14.06
N LYS A 99 8.64 5.06 -14.90
CA LYS A 99 9.01 5.16 -16.32
C LYS A 99 10.40 5.73 -16.49
N THR A 100 10.71 6.81 -15.78
CA THR A 100 12.03 7.44 -15.80
C THR A 100 13.01 6.79 -14.83
N GLN A 101 12.52 5.93 -13.94
CA GLN A 101 13.29 5.28 -12.87
C GLN A 101 13.90 6.29 -11.90
N ILE A 102 13.24 7.41 -11.68
CA ILE A 102 13.65 8.43 -10.72
C ILE A 102 12.80 8.36 -9.47
N ALA A 103 13.47 8.23 -8.34
CA ALA A 103 12.84 8.34 -7.03
C ALA A 103 13.34 9.57 -6.30
N THR A 104 12.43 10.30 -5.64
CA THR A 104 12.74 11.54 -4.93
C THR A 104 12.23 11.46 -3.50
N ALA A 105 12.98 12.09 -2.59
CA ALA A 105 12.60 12.28 -1.20
C ALA A 105 12.80 13.74 -0.81
N GLN A 106 11.86 14.29 -0.06
CA GLN A 106 11.95 15.59 0.58
C GLN A 106 11.60 15.44 2.05
N LYS A 107 12.37 16.07 2.93
CA LYS A 107 12.13 16.05 4.37
C LYS A 107 12.51 17.40 4.97
N ARG A 108 11.60 17.96 5.76
CA ARG A 108 11.87 19.19 6.52
C ARG A 108 12.58 18.83 7.81
N GLU A 109 13.81 19.34 7.96
CA GLU A 109 14.57 19.23 9.18
C GLU A 109 14.76 20.66 9.73
N LYS A 110 14.12 20.95 10.87
CA LYS A 110 13.97 22.30 11.40
C LYS A 110 13.29 23.20 10.34
N ASP A 111 14.00 24.23 9.85
CA ASP A 111 13.48 25.19 8.87
C ASP A 111 13.94 24.91 7.44
N GLU A 112 14.80 23.90 7.24
CA GLU A 112 15.35 23.56 5.93
C GLU A 112 14.62 22.38 5.30
N LEU A 113 14.39 22.45 3.99
CA LEU A 113 13.85 21.36 3.19
C LEU A 113 15.00 20.63 2.49
N LYS A 114 15.36 19.46 3.00
CA LYS A 114 16.35 18.58 2.36
C LYS A 114 15.72 17.77 1.24
N ASN A 115 16.45 17.62 0.15
CA ASN A 115 15.97 16.92 -1.04
C ASN A 115 17.00 15.87 -1.47
N TRP A 116 16.50 14.71 -1.90
CA TRP A 116 17.29 13.64 -2.51
C TRP A 116 16.59 13.20 -3.80
N SER A 117 17.39 12.86 -4.80
CA SER A 117 16.94 12.31 -6.07
C SER A 117 17.91 11.22 -6.49
N GLU A 118 17.41 10.03 -6.74
CA GLU A 118 18.23 8.87 -7.11
C GLU A 118 17.62 8.18 -8.34
N LYS A 119 18.49 7.73 -9.23
CA LYS A 119 18.10 6.77 -10.25
C LYS A 119 18.08 5.39 -9.62
N ILE A 120 16.97 4.70 -9.72
CA ILE A 120 16.76 3.38 -9.11
C ILE A 120 16.59 2.30 -10.19
N ASP A 121 16.97 1.06 -9.86
CA ASP A 121 16.81 -0.08 -10.77
C ASP A 121 15.39 -0.65 -10.65
N VAL A 122 14.50 -0.21 -11.55
CA VAL A 122 13.11 -0.64 -11.61
C VAL A 122 12.96 -1.83 -12.54
N GLN A 123 12.39 -2.92 -12.04
CA GLN A 123 11.94 -4.05 -12.82
C GLN A 123 10.42 -3.97 -13.00
N ALA A 124 9.96 -3.70 -14.22
CA ALA A 124 8.54 -3.57 -14.52
C ALA A 124 7.75 -4.81 -14.07
N GLY A 125 6.63 -4.62 -13.43
CA GLY A 125 5.79 -5.69 -12.87
C GLY A 125 6.38 -6.41 -11.64
N ARG A 126 7.52 -5.93 -11.10
CA ARG A 126 8.18 -6.52 -9.93
C ARG A 126 8.62 -5.50 -8.89
N THR A 127 8.77 -4.23 -9.27
CA THR A 127 9.13 -3.15 -8.36
C THR A 127 7.87 -2.35 -8.02
N PHE A 128 7.59 -2.24 -6.73
CA PHE A 128 6.40 -1.56 -6.21
C PHE A 128 6.74 -0.60 -5.07
N ALA A 129 5.85 0.38 -4.86
CA ALA A 129 5.84 1.27 -3.70
C ALA A 129 4.43 1.38 -3.11
N GLY A 130 4.33 1.53 -1.79
CA GLY A 130 3.09 1.78 -1.07
C GLY A 130 1.97 0.80 -1.43
N TYR A 131 0.83 1.33 -1.84
CA TYR A 131 -0.37 0.56 -2.20
C TYR A 131 -0.14 -0.49 -3.31
N GLY A 132 0.94 -0.38 -4.09
CA GLY A 132 1.30 -1.36 -5.12
C GLY A 132 1.42 -2.79 -4.59
N PHE A 133 1.86 -2.97 -3.35
CA PHE A 133 1.94 -4.29 -2.72
C PHE A 133 0.57 -4.90 -2.44
N MET A 134 -0.43 -4.09 -2.15
CA MET A 134 -1.80 -4.55 -1.98
C MET A 134 -2.30 -5.23 -3.27
N LEU A 135 -2.15 -4.56 -4.41
CA LEU A 135 -2.55 -5.07 -5.72
C LEU A 135 -1.71 -6.30 -6.15
N ALA A 136 -0.41 -6.27 -5.85
CA ALA A 136 0.46 -7.42 -6.13
C ALA A 136 0.03 -8.66 -5.33
N LEU A 137 -0.28 -8.50 -4.03
CA LEU A 137 -0.73 -9.60 -3.18
C LEU A 137 -2.09 -10.18 -3.61
N GLN A 138 -3.04 -9.37 -4.06
CA GLN A 138 -4.31 -9.85 -4.61
C GLN A 138 -4.06 -10.82 -5.77
N ASN A 139 -3.23 -10.42 -6.73
CA ASN A 139 -2.91 -11.22 -7.91
C ASN A 139 -2.02 -12.44 -7.60
N LEU A 140 -1.13 -12.35 -6.62
CA LEU A 140 -0.24 -13.45 -6.21
C LEU A 140 -0.87 -14.37 -5.15
N ARG A 141 -2.01 -14.01 -4.58
CA ARG A 141 -2.68 -14.74 -3.51
C ARG A 141 -2.80 -16.25 -3.76
N PRO A 142 -3.25 -16.73 -4.95
CA PRO A 142 -3.39 -18.17 -5.19
C PRO A 142 -2.07 -18.94 -5.06
N ARG A 143 -0.95 -18.31 -5.41
CA ARG A 143 0.39 -18.90 -5.31
C ARG A 143 0.88 -18.89 -3.86
N LEU A 144 0.73 -17.76 -3.17
CA LEU A 144 1.14 -17.60 -1.77
C LEU A 144 0.39 -18.54 -0.82
N VAL A 145 -0.92 -18.72 -1.02
CA VAL A 145 -1.75 -19.63 -0.21
C VAL A 145 -1.35 -21.10 -0.42
N ARG A 146 -0.77 -21.46 -1.58
CA ARG A 146 -0.17 -22.79 -1.80
C ARG A 146 1.19 -22.97 -1.13
N GLY A 147 1.70 -21.96 -0.43
CA GLY A 147 2.97 -22.00 0.28
C GLY A 147 4.17 -21.51 -0.54
N GLU A 148 3.95 -20.93 -1.74
CA GLU A 148 5.05 -20.31 -2.47
C GLU A 148 5.56 -19.08 -1.70
N GLN A 149 6.88 -18.85 -1.75
CA GLN A 149 7.52 -17.61 -1.33
C GLN A 149 7.95 -16.86 -2.58
N ILE A 150 7.55 -15.60 -2.68
CA ILE A 150 7.75 -14.80 -3.89
C ILE A 150 8.58 -13.57 -3.56
N GLU A 151 9.64 -13.33 -4.34
CA GLU A 151 10.48 -12.14 -4.19
C GLU A 151 10.03 -11.05 -5.15
N LEU A 152 9.84 -9.87 -4.60
CA LEU A 152 9.60 -8.63 -5.33
C LEU A 152 10.62 -7.57 -4.89
N GLN A 153 10.51 -6.40 -5.47
CA GLN A 153 11.30 -5.23 -5.10
C GLN A 153 10.39 -4.15 -4.51
N ALA A 154 10.82 -3.55 -3.40
CA ALA A 154 10.20 -2.39 -2.79
C ALA A 154 11.09 -1.15 -2.97
N VAL A 155 10.48 -0.01 -3.27
CA VAL A 155 11.19 1.27 -3.16
C VAL A 155 11.07 1.76 -1.73
N GLY A 156 12.21 1.86 -1.05
CA GLY A 156 12.32 2.36 0.32
C GLY A 156 13.01 3.72 0.38
N PHE A 157 12.77 4.45 1.46
CA PHE A 157 13.31 5.80 1.69
C PHE A 157 13.98 5.86 3.07
N ARG A 158 15.32 6.25 3.09
CA ARG A 158 16.10 6.26 4.33
C ARG A 158 17.35 7.15 4.33
N PRO A 159 17.30 8.44 4.34
CA PRO A 159 16.34 9.31 3.67
C PRO A 159 16.40 9.17 2.14
N LYS A 160 17.55 8.69 1.60
CA LYS A 160 17.74 8.47 0.16
C LYS A 160 16.86 7.33 -0.33
N PRO A 161 16.21 7.50 -1.51
CA PRO A 161 15.53 6.42 -2.16
C PRO A 161 16.46 5.26 -2.52
N SER A 162 15.98 4.03 -2.36
CA SER A 162 16.70 2.81 -2.77
C SER A 162 15.72 1.69 -3.06
N VAL A 163 16.14 0.70 -3.82
CA VAL A 163 15.39 -0.53 -4.06
C VAL A 163 15.89 -1.61 -3.13
N VAL A 164 14.96 -2.28 -2.45
CA VAL A 164 15.24 -3.41 -1.56
C VAL A 164 14.42 -4.63 -2.00
N THR A 165 15.03 -5.81 -1.91
CA THR A 165 14.29 -7.06 -2.14
C THR A 165 13.40 -7.33 -0.93
N VAL A 166 12.14 -7.70 -1.21
CA VAL A 166 11.19 -8.15 -0.20
C VAL A 166 10.70 -9.54 -0.54
N GLN A 167 10.45 -10.36 0.49
CA GLN A 167 9.86 -11.68 0.36
C GLN A 167 8.41 -11.63 0.79
N LEU A 168 7.52 -12.10 -0.08
CA LEU A 168 6.10 -12.27 0.19
C LEU A 168 5.84 -13.70 0.63
N SER A 169 5.06 -13.89 1.69
CA SER A 169 4.63 -15.19 2.17
C SER A 169 3.22 -15.16 2.74
N HIS A 170 2.57 -16.33 2.81
CA HIS A 170 1.28 -16.50 3.48
C HIS A 170 1.52 -16.85 4.95
N GLY A 171 1.01 -16.03 5.87
CA GLY A 171 1.16 -16.18 7.32
C GLY A 171 0.02 -16.93 8.00
N GLY A 172 -0.93 -17.50 7.22
CA GLY A 172 -2.09 -18.21 7.76
C GLY A 172 -3.39 -17.41 7.65
N VAL A 173 -4.43 -17.91 8.32
CA VAL A 173 -5.78 -17.30 8.32
C VAL A 173 -6.10 -16.80 9.72
N ASP A 174 -6.41 -15.53 9.83
CA ASP A 174 -6.81 -14.93 11.09
C ASP A 174 -8.32 -14.64 11.14
N GLN A 175 -8.89 -14.70 12.34
CA GLN A 175 -10.22 -14.18 12.61
C GLN A 175 -10.09 -12.78 13.18
N MET A 176 -10.77 -11.82 12.54
CA MET A 176 -10.75 -10.42 12.96
C MET A 176 -12.15 -9.94 13.29
N LYS A 177 -12.28 -9.21 14.39
CA LYS A 177 -13.50 -8.46 14.67
C LYS A 177 -13.36 -7.07 14.04
N MET A 178 -14.24 -6.79 13.08
CA MET A 178 -14.32 -5.48 12.42
C MET A 178 -15.76 -4.95 12.60
N SER A 179 -15.90 -3.87 13.38
CA SER A 179 -17.19 -3.42 13.88
C SER A 179 -17.94 -4.58 14.57
N ASP A 180 -19.13 -4.95 14.10
CA ASP A 180 -19.95 -6.03 14.66
C ASP A 180 -19.79 -7.37 13.92
N ARG A 181 -18.89 -7.43 12.93
CA ARG A 181 -18.68 -8.63 12.10
C ARG A 181 -17.40 -9.35 12.48
N HIS A 182 -17.45 -10.68 12.48
CA HIS A 182 -16.28 -11.54 12.53
C HIS A 182 -15.92 -11.96 11.11
N LEU A 183 -14.78 -11.49 10.61
CA LEU A 183 -14.28 -11.78 9.28
C LEU A 183 -13.06 -12.69 9.35
N LYS A 184 -12.92 -13.56 8.36
CA LYS A 184 -11.70 -14.36 8.16
C LYS A 184 -10.90 -13.75 7.04
N GLY A 185 -9.62 -13.50 7.29
CA GLY A 185 -8.69 -12.98 6.29
C GLY A 185 -7.43 -13.82 6.22
N ASP A 186 -6.95 -14.06 5.01
CA ASP A 186 -5.60 -14.56 4.78
C ASP A 186 -4.61 -13.46 5.12
N ARG A 187 -3.67 -13.75 6.03
CA ARG A 187 -2.59 -12.86 6.38
C ARG A 187 -1.41 -13.09 5.45
N PHE A 188 -0.93 -12.02 4.85
CA PHE A 188 0.30 -11.99 4.05
C PHE A 188 1.36 -11.17 4.77
N ILE A 189 2.60 -11.62 4.63
CA ILE A 189 3.77 -11.00 5.24
C ILE A 189 4.67 -10.50 4.13
N ILE A 190 5.05 -9.23 4.20
CA ILE A 190 6.07 -8.62 3.35
C ILE A 190 7.31 -8.44 4.22
N HIS A 191 8.30 -9.29 4.03
CA HIS A 191 9.55 -9.31 4.79
C HIS A 191 10.69 -8.69 3.99
N PRO A 192 11.29 -7.56 4.44
CA PRO A 192 12.47 -6.98 3.78
C PRO A 192 13.69 -7.88 3.91
N LYS A 193 14.32 -8.24 2.80
CA LYS A 193 15.60 -8.98 2.80
C LYS A 193 16.75 -8.01 2.94
N ILE A 194 17.21 -7.82 4.17
CA ILE A 194 18.35 -6.96 4.49
C ILE A 194 19.60 -7.84 4.60
N PRO A 195 20.76 -7.46 4.05
CA PRO A 195 22.01 -8.18 4.29
C PRO A 195 22.30 -8.30 5.79
N VAL A 196 22.70 -9.50 6.24
CA VAL A 196 22.92 -9.84 7.67
C VAL A 196 23.79 -8.83 8.41
N ILE A 197 24.80 -8.24 7.73
CA ILE A 197 25.67 -7.22 8.32
C ILE A 197 24.88 -5.91 8.59
N ALA A 198 23.88 -5.60 7.79
CA ALA A 198 23.05 -4.42 7.98
C ALA A 198 21.94 -4.65 9.02
N GLU A 199 21.48 -5.88 9.23
CA GLU A 199 20.48 -6.24 10.25
C GLU A 199 20.96 -5.90 11.67
N LEU A 200 22.25 -5.96 11.93
CA LEU A 200 22.85 -5.59 13.23
C LEU A 200 22.63 -4.11 13.57
N PHE A 201 22.35 -3.25 12.59
CA PHE A 201 22.21 -1.81 12.76
C PHE A 201 20.83 -1.27 12.38
N VAL A 202 19.98 -2.09 11.76
CA VAL A 202 18.74 -1.65 11.18
C VAL A 202 17.68 -2.73 11.32
N HIS A 203 16.74 -2.50 12.20
CA HIS A 203 15.51 -3.29 12.22
C HIS A 203 14.49 -2.66 11.29
N VAL A 204 14.11 -3.36 10.22
CA VAL A 204 12.96 -2.99 9.38
C VAL A 204 11.84 -3.96 9.68
N PRO A 205 10.72 -3.48 10.23
CA PRO A 205 9.62 -4.36 10.60
C PRO A 205 8.94 -4.95 9.36
N ASP A 206 8.33 -6.12 9.53
CA ASP A 206 7.45 -6.70 8.53
C ASP A 206 6.22 -5.80 8.30
N THR A 207 5.72 -5.82 7.08
CA THR A 207 4.40 -5.28 6.77
C THR A 207 3.42 -6.43 6.63
N LEU A 208 2.27 -6.32 7.29
CA LEU A 208 1.23 -7.33 7.29
C LEU A 208 0.00 -6.83 6.53
N ILE A 209 -0.58 -7.69 5.69
CA ILE A 209 -1.79 -7.37 4.93
C ILE A 209 -2.77 -8.53 5.05
N TRP A 210 -4.02 -8.21 5.32
CA TRP A 210 -5.11 -9.20 5.37
C TRP A 210 -6.10 -8.96 4.23
N LEU A 211 -6.36 -10.03 3.50
CA LEU A 211 -7.34 -10.06 2.41
C LEU A 211 -8.42 -11.09 2.69
N THR A 212 -9.66 -10.84 2.25
CA THR A 212 -10.70 -11.85 2.24
C THR A 212 -10.39 -12.95 1.23
N LYS A 213 -11.22 -14.01 1.21
CA LYS A 213 -11.25 -14.95 0.09
C LYS A 213 -11.74 -14.24 -1.18
N PRO A 214 -11.43 -14.80 -2.40
CA PRO A 214 -11.89 -14.21 -3.66
C PRO A 214 -13.41 -13.99 -3.72
N PRO A 215 -13.84 -12.83 -4.28
CA PRO A 215 -12.99 -11.74 -4.73
C PRO A 215 -12.20 -11.16 -3.56
N ALA A 216 -10.88 -10.94 -3.76
CA ALA A 216 -9.98 -10.54 -2.69
C ALA A 216 -10.24 -9.07 -2.31
N GLU A 217 -10.85 -8.86 -1.17
CA GLU A 217 -11.10 -7.53 -0.62
C GLU A 217 -10.09 -7.23 0.49
N PHE A 218 -9.65 -6.00 0.54
CA PHE A 218 -8.79 -5.51 1.59
C PHE A 218 -9.52 -5.48 2.94
N LEU A 219 -8.92 -6.03 3.97
CA LEU A 219 -9.43 -5.98 5.35
C LEU A 219 -8.57 -5.08 6.23
N ARG A 220 -7.27 -5.31 6.24
CA ARG A 220 -6.33 -4.64 7.12
C ARG A 220 -4.93 -4.56 6.51
N TRP A 221 -4.25 -3.49 6.85
CA TRP A 221 -2.82 -3.32 6.67
C TRP A 221 -2.19 -2.91 8.00
N GLU A 222 -0.99 -3.41 8.31
CA GLU A 222 -0.21 -3.04 9.48
C GLU A 222 1.27 -2.92 9.09
N GLY A 223 1.89 -1.81 9.44
CA GLY A 223 3.28 -1.54 9.13
C GLY A 223 3.71 -0.13 9.54
N PRO A 224 4.95 0.27 9.25
CA PRO A 224 5.44 1.63 9.52
C PRO A 224 4.74 2.65 8.61
N VAL A 225 4.50 3.87 9.09
CA VAL A 225 3.76 4.92 8.36
C VAL A 225 4.33 5.16 6.96
N ALA A 226 5.65 5.38 6.83
CA ALA A 226 6.32 5.63 5.56
C ALA A 226 7.80 5.23 5.56
N GLU A 227 8.54 5.51 6.64
CA GLU A 227 9.95 5.12 6.80
C GLU A 227 10.05 3.95 7.79
N PRO A 228 11.09 3.09 7.70
CA PRO A 228 11.21 1.91 8.58
C PRO A 228 11.20 2.20 10.08
N ASN A 229 11.63 3.38 10.48
CA ASN A 229 11.67 3.81 11.90
C ASN A 229 10.41 4.58 12.33
N ASP A 230 9.44 4.76 11.43
CA ASP A 230 8.17 5.38 11.80
C ASP A 230 7.37 4.46 12.74
N PRO A 231 6.44 5.01 13.52
CA PRO A 231 5.52 4.22 14.32
C PRO A 231 4.77 3.19 13.47
N ILE A 232 4.57 2.00 14.03
CA ILE A 232 3.68 1.01 13.42
C ILE A 232 2.24 1.49 13.58
N VAL A 233 1.53 1.52 12.48
CA VAL A 233 0.11 1.87 12.42
C VAL A 233 -0.67 0.77 11.70
N ARG A 234 -1.98 0.81 11.89
CA ARG A 234 -2.93 -0.12 11.30
C ARG A 234 -3.96 0.64 10.50
N VAL A 235 -4.25 0.15 9.31
CA VAL A 235 -5.37 0.62 8.48
C VAL A 235 -6.43 -0.46 8.47
N ASP A 236 -7.62 -0.15 8.95
CA ASP A 236 -8.79 -1.02 8.86
C ASP A 236 -9.77 -0.44 7.82
N LEU A 237 -10.26 -1.28 6.90
CA LEU A 237 -11.38 -0.90 6.07
C LEU A 237 -12.63 -0.96 6.95
N LEU A 238 -13.17 0.19 7.31
CA LEU A 238 -14.50 0.24 7.87
C LEU A 238 -15.46 -0.09 6.75
N SER A 239 -16.17 -1.22 6.87
CA SER A 239 -17.28 -1.52 5.95
C SER A 239 -18.20 -0.30 5.94
N GLY A 240 -18.21 0.43 4.83
CA GLY A 240 -19.20 1.47 4.63
C GLY A 240 -20.56 0.86 4.92
N ALA A 241 -21.41 1.56 5.65
CA ALA A 241 -22.80 1.15 5.77
C ALA A 241 -23.27 0.80 4.35
N GLU A 242 -23.80 -0.41 4.18
CA GLU A 242 -24.41 -0.80 2.91
C GLU A 242 -25.23 0.40 2.44
N SER A 243 -24.88 0.95 1.29
CA SER A 243 -25.76 1.85 0.56
C SER A 243 -26.93 0.97 0.12
N GLY A 244 -27.86 0.74 1.05
CA GLY A 244 -29.14 0.14 0.74
C GLY A 244 -29.74 0.98 -0.39
N PRO A 245 -30.50 0.36 -1.32
CA PRO A 245 -31.14 1.10 -2.39
C PRO A 245 -31.89 2.28 -1.78
N ALA A 246 -31.61 3.49 -2.30
CA ALA A 246 -32.29 4.70 -1.86
C ALA A 246 -33.80 4.42 -1.84
N LYS A 247 -34.42 4.55 -0.66
CA LYS A 247 -35.87 4.45 -0.56
C LYS A 247 -36.46 5.46 -1.54
N PRO A 248 -37.44 5.05 -2.36
CA PRO A 248 -38.15 6.00 -3.19
C PRO A 248 -38.70 7.12 -2.30
N VAL A 249 -38.44 8.34 -2.66
CA VAL A 249 -39.09 9.51 -2.06
C VAL A 249 -40.57 9.35 -2.36
N GLU A 250 -41.37 9.04 -1.36
CA GLU A 250 -42.83 9.14 -1.45
C GLU A 250 -43.14 10.62 -1.69
N THR A 251 -43.49 10.95 -2.92
CA THR A 251 -44.15 12.21 -3.23
C THR A 251 -45.51 12.17 -2.56
N SER A 252 -45.65 12.87 -1.45
CA SER A 252 -46.95 13.12 -0.85
C SER A 252 -47.69 14.10 -1.81
N ASP A 253 -48.60 13.55 -2.58
CA ASP A 253 -49.64 14.37 -3.24
C ASP A 253 -50.54 14.89 -2.11
N ALA A 254 -50.42 16.17 -1.84
CA ALA A 254 -51.34 16.89 -1.00
C ALA A 254 -52.48 17.42 -1.90
N GLU A 255 -53.66 16.95 -1.61
CA GLU A 255 -54.94 17.58 -2.03
C GLU A 255 -55.07 19.02 -1.47
#